data_5f047b3d668608563d65a78b57af41e6
#
_entry.id   5f047b3d668608563d65a78b57af41e6
#
_cell.length_a   1.000
_cell.length_b   1.000
_cell.length_c   1.000
_cell.angle_alpha   90.00
_cell.angle_beta   90.00
_cell.angle_gamma   90.00
#
_symmetry.space_group_name_H-M   'P 1'
#
loop_
_entity.id
_entity.type
_entity.pdbx_description
1 polymer ?
#
loop_
_entity_poly.entity_id
_entity_poly.type
_entity_poly.pdbx_seq_one_letter_code
_entity_poly.pdbx_strand_id
1 'polypeptide(L)'
;MKTIAFFTCSNGYGHLKRIIEVSKNLLDDFHITVFCEKYQYDKFKKEIKKLPIKFKFYNIGNIRWDYTLENNDIYFKQYIDWIDENKKHLFKYDIVVSDNVAGLLIHRKDIILMGSFLWHDVYFNKFGTNQLSTFDSKLISETNPRIITNKYVETGTLRKHSNKIQFGWGCEYKTIKPSNNFKKIVIVKPSLSYLDNYTNFFDKISNKYKDNYLISNDLRDSDNDSIFVIRPGIGMLTHCIENGTFPICVYDKMDSSEIIETAKLIEKMGLGISHDISDE
;
A
#
# COMPACT_ATOMS: atom_id res chain seq x y z
N MET A 1 19.77 16.01 -16.59
CA MET A 1 18.97 15.40 -15.47
C MET A 1 18.60 13.98 -15.90
N LYS A 2 18.77 12.98 -15.03
CA LYS A 2 18.38 11.60 -15.33
C LYS A 2 16.86 11.44 -15.33
N THR A 3 16.39 10.41 -16.00
CA THR A 3 14.95 10.09 -16.10
C THR A 3 14.58 8.92 -15.21
N ILE A 4 13.48 9.02 -14.48
CA ILE A 4 12.93 7.94 -13.66
C ILE A 4 11.48 7.67 -14.01
N ALA A 5 11.11 6.41 -14.12
CA ALA A 5 9.72 5.97 -14.28
C ALA A 5 9.26 5.17 -13.06
N PHE A 6 8.10 5.51 -12.55
CA PHE A 6 7.38 4.73 -11.53
C PHE A 6 6.19 4.01 -12.17
N PHE A 7 6.11 2.70 -11.97
CA PHE A 7 4.98 1.88 -12.37
C PHE A 7 4.16 1.54 -11.11
N THR A 8 3.02 2.21 -10.95
CA THR A 8 2.17 2.11 -9.76
C THR A 8 1.37 0.82 -9.77
N CYS A 9 1.21 0.19 -8.62
CA CYS A 9 0.21 -0.87 -8.45
C CYS A 9 -1.20 -0.30 -8.68
N SER A 10 -2.02 -1.01 -9.46
CA SER A 10 -3.40 -0.60 -9.79
C SER A 10 -4.37 -0.70 -8.62
N ASN A 11 -3.99 -1.40 -7.54
CA ASN A 11 -4.88 -1.63 -6.41
C ASN A 11 -4.87 -0.48 -5.40
N GLY A 12 -5.98 0.27 -5.34
CA GLY A 12 -6.19 1.32 -4.34
C GLY A 12 -5.41 2.62 -4.57
N TYR A 13 -5.62 3.58 -3.68
CA TYR A 13 -5.06 4.93 -3.80
C TYR A 13 -3.70 5.09 -3.09
N GLY A 14 -3.42 4.26 -2.09
CA GLY A 14 -2.22 4.36 -1.26
C GLY A 14 -0.91 4.23 -2.05
N HIS A 15 -0.91 3.40 -3.08
CA HIS A 15 0.22 3.18 -3.97
C HIS A 15 0.62 4.47 -4.71
N LEU A 16 -0.32 5.13 -5.38
CA LEU A 16 -0.04 6.38 -6.06
C LEU A 16 0.33 7.49 -5.08
N LYS A 17 -0.33 7.59 -3.92
CA LYS A 17 0.00 8.58 -2.88
C LYS A 17 1.46 8.46 -2.45
N ARG A 18 1.92 7.25 -2.15
CA ARG A 18 3.32 6.96 -1.80
C ARG A 18 4.29 7.41 -2.89
N ILE A 19 3.99 7.09 -4.15
CA ILE A 19 4.84 7.49 -5.28
C ILE A 19 4.90 9.01 -5.42
N ILE A 20 3.78 9.72 -5.24
CA ILE A 20 3.76 11.19 -5.27
C ILE A 20 4.68 11.76 -4.18
N GLU A 21 4.62 11.25 -2.95
CA GLU A 21 5.47 11.73 -1.86
C GLU A 21 6.96 11.46 -2.11
N VAL A 22 7.29 10.25 -2.58
CA VAL A 22 8.68 9.93 -2.98
C VAL A 22 9.13 10.85 -4.12
N SER A 23 8.27 11.07 -5.12
CA SER A 23 8.58 11.90 -6.27
C SER A 23 8.91 13.35 -5.88
N LYS A 24 8.19 13.93 -4.92
CA LYS A 24 8.46 15.32 -4.45
C LYS A 24 9.90 15.52 -4.01
N ASN A 25 10.51 14.52 -3.39
CA ASN A 25 11.90 14.59 -2.91
C ASN A 25 12.94 14.30 -4.02
N LEU A 26 12.51 13.97 -5.23
CA LEU A 26 13.39 13.63 -6.35
C LEU A 26 13.31 14.66 -7.50
N LEU A 27 12.51 15.71 -7.37
CA LEU A 27 12.25 16.67 -8.46
C LEU A 27 13.47 17.46 -8.90
N ASP A 28 14.40 17.72 -7.99
CA ASP A 28 15.61 18.47 -8.29
C ASP A 28 16.65 17.66 -9.07
N ASP A 29 16.59 16.32 -8.97
CA ASP A 29 17.57 15.41 -9.54
C ASP A 29 17.07 14.67 -10.79
N PHE A 30 15.75 14.51 -10.94
CA PHE A 30 15.15 13.63 -11.94
C PHE A 30 13.98 14.24 -12.71
N HIS A 31 13.89 13.91 -13.99
CA HIS A 31 12.65 14.02 -14.76
C HIS A 31 11.78 12.81 -14.48
N ILE A 32 10.64 13.02 -13.84
CA ILE A 32 9.80 11.95 -13.33
C ILE A 32 8.61 11.69 -14.25
N THR A 33 8.38 10.41 -14.55
CA THR A 33 7.15 9.91 -15.18
C THR A 33 6.50 8.86 -14.30
N VAL A 34 5.20 9.01 -14.04
CA VAL A 34 4.41 8.06 -13.25
C VAL A 34 3.38 7.39 -14.15
N PHE A 35 3.40 6.07 -14.19
CA PHE A 35 2.41 5.23 -14.84
C PHE A 35 1.42 4.75 -13.78
N CYS A 36 0.13 5.04 -13.96
CA CYS A 36 -0.92 4.71 -13.00
C CYS A 36 -2.27 4.52 -13.67
N GLU A 37 -3.26 4.09 -12.90
CA GLU A 37 -4.65 4.10 -13.33
C GLU A 37 -5.22 5.52 -13.36
N LYS A 38 -6.14 5.77 -14.30
CA LYS A 38 -6.82 7.06 -14.42
C LYS A 38 -7.60 7.46 -13.16
N TYR A 39 -8.27 6.50 -12.52
CA TYR A 39 -9.03 6.75 -11.29
C TYR A 39 -8.13 7.16 -10.11
N GLN A 40 -6.92 6.58 -10.01
CA GLN A 40 -5.93 6.97 -9.01
C GLN A 40 -5.49 8.43 -9.22
N TYR A 41 -5.14 8.79 -10.46
CA TYR A 41 -4.78 10.15 -10.83
C TYR A 41 -5.89 11.16 -10.49
N ASP A 42 -7.13 10.87 -10.84
CA ASP A 42 -8.26 11.78 -10.63
C ASP A 42 -8.49 12.08 -9.15
N LYS A 43 -8.22 11.12 -8.25
CA LYS A 43 -8.27 11.32 -6.80
C LYS A 43 -7.30 12.39 -6.31
N PHE A 44 -6.10 12.43 -6.85
CA PHE A 44 -5.03 13.35 -6.42
C PHE A 44 -4.80 14.54 -7.38
N LYS A 45 -5.63 14.70 -8.38
CA LYS A 45 -5.47 15.69 -9.46
C LYS A 45 -5.19 17.11 -8.98
N LYS A 46 -5.83 17.55 -7.89
CA LYS A 46 -5.64 18.89 -7.34
C LYS A 46 -4.21 19.10 -6.78
N GLU A 47 -3.66 18.08 -6.15
CA GLU A 47 -2.32 18.09 -5.56
C GLU A 47 -1.25 18.01 -6.64
N ILE A 48 -1.38 17.07 -7.58
CA ILE A 48 -0.34 16.74 -8.56
C ILE A 48 -0.24 17.73 -9.72
N LYS A 49 -1.30 18.48 -10.02
CA LYS A 49 -1.25 19.52 -11.10
C LYS A 49 -0.17 20.57 -10.94
N LYS A 50 0.31 20.77 -9.71
CA LYS A 50 1.35 21.77 -9.38
C LYS A 50 2.76 21.18 -9.44
N LEU A 51 2.89 19.87 -9.62
CA LEU A 51 4.18 19.17 -9.63
C LEU A 51 4.67 18.98 -11.07
N PRO A 52 5.97 19.13 -11.35
CA PRO A 52 6.56 18.90 -12.66
C PRO A 52 6.73 17.41 -12.95
N ILE A 53 5.66 16.61 -12.71
CA ILE A 53 5.62 15.17 -12.90
C ILE A 53 4.76 14.87 -14.12
N LYS A 54 5.26 14.03 -15.02
CA LYS A 54 4.51 13.53 -16.17
C LYS A 54 3.71 12.30 -15.76
N PHE A 55 2.40 12.29 -16.06
CA PHE A 55 1.54 11.13 -15.84
C PHE A 55 1.19 10.43 -17.15
N LYS A 56 1.18 9.10 -17.11
CA LYS A 56 0.69 8.22 -18.17
C LYS A 56 -0.26 7.20 -17.57
N PHE A 57 -1.30 6.88 -18.33
CA PHE A 57 -2.33 5.97 -17.84
C PHE A 57 -2.19 4.59 -18.46
N TYR A 58 -2.41 3.57 -17.64
CA TYR A 58 -2.55 2.19 -18.13
C TYR A 58 -3.83 2.06 -18.98
N ASN A 59 -3.77 1.26 -20.03
CA ASN A 59 -4.98 0.77 -20.69
C ASN A 59 -5.54 -0.44 -19.94
N ILE A 60 -4.65 -1.25 -19.36
CA ILE A 60 -4.97 -2.45 -18.59
C ILE A 60 -4.30 -2.31 -17.21
N GLY A 61 -5.06 -2.54 -16.14
CA GLY A 61 -4.51 -2.56 -14.76
C GLY A 61 -3.69 -3.81 -14.47
N ASN A 62 -2.73 -3.70 -13.55
CA ASN A 62 -1.79 -4.79 -13.24
C ASN A 62 -2.28 -5.75 -12.14
N ILE A 63 -2.92 -5.24 -11.12
CA ILE A 63 -3.40 -6.03 -9.98
C ILE A 63 -4.88 -5.77 -9.74
N ARG A 64 -5.62 -6.84 -9.52
CA ARG A 64 -7.05 -6.80 -9.22
C ARG A 64 -7.29 -7.44 -7.86
N TRP A 65 -8.02 -6.74 -7.01
CA TRP A 65 -8.38 -7.26 -5.69
C TRP A 65 -9.53 -8.28 -5.73
N ASP A 66 -10.42 -8.13 -6.69
CA ASP A 66 -11.55 -9.03 -6.95
C ASP A 66 -11.14 -10.37 -7.59
N TYR A 67 -9.85 -10.68 -7.55
CA TYR A 67 -9.29 -11.94 -7.99
C TYR A 67 -9.84 -13.12 -7.17
N THR A 68 -10.33 -14.14 -7.86
CA THR A 68 -10.78 -15.43 -7.30
C THR A 68 -10.08 -16.57 -8.01
N LEU A 69 -10.11 -17.77 -7.41
CA LEU A 69 -9.54 -18.96 -8.09
C LEU A 69 -10.23 -19.26 -9.42
N GLU A 70 -11.53 -19.01 -9.54
CA GLU A 70 -12.30 -19.22 -10.76
C GLU A 70 -11.85 -18.29 -11.90
N ASN A 71 -11.36 -17.10 -11.57
CA ASN A 71 -10.91 -16.08 -12.51
C ASN A 71 -9.40 -16.07 -12.71
N ASN A 72 -8.66 -17.02 -12.14
CA ASN A 72 -7.19 -17.03 -12.12
C ASN A 72 -6.56 -16.83 -13.51
N ASP A 73 -7.01 -17.59 -14.51
CA ASP A 73 -6.44 -17.54 -15.84
C ASP A 73 -6.71 -16.19 -16.53
N ILE A 74 -7.89 -15.62 -16.32
CA ILE A 74 -8.27 -14.32 -16.89
C ILE A 74 -7.40 -13.22 -16.31
N TYR A 75 -7.20 -13.19 -14.99
CA TYR A 75 -6.41 -12.16 -14.33
C TYR A 75 -4.92 -12.34 -14.58
N PHE A 76 -4.41 -13.56 -14.63
CA PHE A 76 -3.04 -13.79 -15.01
C PHE A 76 -2.79 -13.35 -16.47
N LYS A 77 -3.72 -13.65 -17.38
CA LYS A 77 -3.64 -13.12 -18.74
C LYS A 77 -3.62 -11.59 -18.77
N GLN A 78 -4.51 -10.91 -18.04
CA GLN A 78 -4.49 -9.44 -17.95
C GLN A 78 -3.17 -8.91 -17.39
N TYR A 79 -2.60 -9.61 -16.42
CA TYR A 79 -1.28 -9.26 -15.86
C TYR A 79 -0.18 -9.35 -16.92
N ILE A 80 -0.17 -10.41 -17.72
CA ILE A 80 0.78 -10.57 -18.84
C ILE A 80 0.53 -9.50 -19.91
N ASP A 81 -0.72 -9.24 -20.28
CA ASP A 81 -1.08 -8.19 -21.24
C ASP A 81 -0.58 -6.81 -20.76
N TRP A 82 -0.69 -6.51 -19.46
CA TRP A 82 -0.12 -5.30 -18.87
C TRP A 82 1.41 -5.24 -18.96
N ILE A 83 2.09 -6.34 -18.70
CA ILE A 83 3.56 -6.45 -18.82
C ILE A 83 3.98 -6.14 -20.25
N ASP A 84 3.35 -6.77 -21.24
CA ASP A 84 3.68 -6.63 -22.65
C ASP A 84 3.39 -5.22 -23.18
N GLU A 85 2.27 -4.62 -22.77
CA GLU A 85 1.93 -3.24 -23.12
C GLU A 85 3.01 -2.27 -22.64
N ASN A 86 3.54 -2.46 -21.43
CA ASN A 86 4.48 -1.54 -20.80
C ASN A 86 5.95 -1.80 -21.19
N LYS A 87 6.29 -2.94 -21.79
CA LYS A 87 7.64 -3.29 -22.25
C LYS A 87 8.30 -2.16 -23.04
N LYS A 88 7.59 -1.55 -23.99
CA LYS A 88 8.10 -0.46 -24.86
C LYS A 88 8.51 0.81 -24.09
N HIS A 89 8.08 0.94 -22.83
CA HIS A 89 8.38 2.08 -22.00
C HIS A 89 9.62 1.89 -21.13
N LEU A 90 9.96 0.64 -20.78
CA LEU A 90 11.00 0.35 -19.79
C LEU A 90 12.38 0.89 -20.17
N PHE A 91 12.73 0.84 -21.45
CA PHE A 91 14.06 1.23 -21.96
C PHE A 91 14.18 2.73 -22.29
N LYS A 92 13.12 3.51 -22.05
CA LYS A 92 13.12 4.96 -22.28
C LYS A 92 13.57 5.77 -21.05
N TYR A 93 13.82 5.10 -19.93
CA TYR A 93 14.17 5.72 -18.67
C TYR A 93 15.46 5.13 -18.13
N ASP A 94 16.27 6.00 -17.48
CA ASP A 94 17.52 5.57 -16.85
C ASP A 94 17.23 4.66 -15.66
N ILE A 95 16.21 4.99 -14.86
CA ILE A 95 15.78 4.23 -13.70
C ILE A 95 14.30 3.85 -13.84
N VAL A 96 13.98 2.62 -13.51
CA VAL A 96 12.60 2.13 -13.44
C VAL A 96 12.32 1.59 -12.05
N VAL A 97 11.24 2.04 -11.45
CA VAL A 97 10.74 1.57 -10.15
C VAL A 97 9.35 0.97 -10.33
N SER A 98 9.14 -0.24 -9.84
CA SER A 98 7.83 -0.91 -9.85
C SER A 98 7.33 -1.08 -8.42
N ASP A 99 6.10 -0.64 -8.19
CA ASP A 99 5.48 -0.60 -6.88
C ASP A 99 4.75 -1.91 -6.59
N ASN A 100 5.34 -2.76 -5.77
CA ASN A 100 4.86 -4.07 -5.31
C ASN A 100 4.63 -5.14 -6.40
N VAL A 101 4.96 -4.86 -7.67
CA VAL A 101 4.65 -5.72 -8.82
C VAL A 101 5.94 -6.13 -9.52
N ALA A 102 6.20 -7.44 -9.62
CA ALA A 102 7.48 -7.96 -10.12
C ALA A 102 7.52 -8.25 -11.62
N GLY A 103 6.38 -8.40 -12.29
CA GLY A 103 6.29 -8.90 -13.65
C GLY A 103 7.15 -8.18 -14.70
N LEU A 104 7.38 -6.86 -14.52
CA LEU A 104 8.23 -6.11 -15.46
C LEU A 104 9.71 -6.57 -15.48
N LEU A 105 10.17 -7.30 -14.45
CA LEU A 105 11.51 -7.88 -14.38
C LEU A 105 11.80 -8.86 -15.51
N ILE A 106 10.78 -9.45 -16.13
CA ILE A 106 10.95 -10.33 -17.29
C ILE A 106 11.63 -9.63 -18.47
N HIS A 107 11.40 -8.33 -18.61
CA HIS A 107 11.94 -7.54 -19.71
C HIS A 107 13.15 -6.70 -19.33
N ARG A 108 13.24 -6.27 -18.05
CA ARG A 108 14.34 -5.43 -17.57
C ARG A 108 14.72 -5.81 -16.14
N LYS A 109 15.88 -6.46 -15.98
CA LYS A 109 16.31 -7.08 -14.72
C LYS A 109 16.78 -6.09 -13.64
N ASP A 110 17.15 -4.86 -14.01
CA ASP A 110 17.62 -3.82 -13.09
C ASP A 110 16.50 -2.92 -12.55
N ILE A 111 15.24 -3.32 -12.73
CA ILE A 111 14.09 -2.64 -12.11
C ILE A 111 14.21 -2.73 -10.60
N ILE A 112 14.01 -1.59 -9.95
CA ILE A 112 13.92 -1.50 -8.50
C ILE A 112 12.47 -1.79 -8.09
N LEU A 113 12.26 -2.75 -7.22
CA LEU A 113 10.95 -2.95 -6.60
C LEU A 113 10.82 -2.03 -5.38
N MET A 114 9.61 -1.55 -5.09
CA MET A 114 9.34 -0.71 -3.93
C MET A 114 8.06 -1.18 -3.22
N GLY A 115 8.13 -1.41 -1.91
CA GLY A 115 6.94 -1.78 -1.14
C GLY A 115 7.26 -2.45 0.19
N SER A 116 6.24 -2.68 1.00
CA SER A 116 6.29 -3.40 2.27
C SER A 116 5.90 -4.88 2.14
N PHE A 117 5.34 -5.25 1.01
CA PHE A 117 4.95 -6.61 0.63
C PHE A 117 5.08 -6.77 -0.89
N LEU A 118 4.95 -8.00 -1.36
CA LEU A 118 4.87 -8.33 -2.78
C LEU A 118 3.57 -9.08 -3.06
N TRP A 119 2.94 -8.80 -4.20
CA TRP A 119 1.63 -9.37 -4.53
C TRP A 119 1.65 -10.89 -4.66
N HIS A 120 2.75 -11.49 -5.08
CA HIS A 120 2.84 -12.95 -5.14
C HIS A 120 2.68 -13.61 -3.75
N ASP A 121 3.18 -13.00 -2.67
CA ASP A 121 2.97 -13.49 -1.30
C ASP A 121 1.49 -13.39 -0.91
N VAL A 122 0.85 -12.26 -1.23
CA VAL A 122 -0.58 -12.04 -0.93
C VAL A 122 -1.45 -13.08 -1.62
N TYR A 123 -1.21 -13.31 -2.92
CA TYR A 123 -1.96 -14.32 -3.67
C TYR A 123 -1.66 -15.74 -3.23
N PHE A 124 -0.39 -16.06 -2.94
CA PHE A 124 -0.03 -17.37 -2.40
C PHE A 124 -0.72 -17.64 -1.06
N ASN A 125 -0.72 -16.68 -0.15
CA ASN A 125 -1.34 -16.84 1.17
C ASN A 125 -2.87 -17.00 1.08
N LYS A 126 -3.51 -16.33 0.10
CA LYS A 126 -4.96 -16.39 -0.06
C LYS A 126 -5.44 -17.62 -0.84
N PHE A 127 -4.70 -18.04 -1.86
CA PHE A 127 -5.16 -19.02 -2.84
C PHE A 127 -4.26 -20.26 -2.97
N GLY A 128 -3.16 -20.33 -2.21
CA GLY A 128 -2.11 -21.32 -2.43
C GLY A 128 -1.31 -21.06 -3.71
N THR A 129 -0.70 -22.11 -4.25
CA THR A 129 0.08 -22.03 -5.49
C THR A 129 -0.84 -21.68 -6.66
N ASN A 130 -0.54 -20.57 -7.32
CA ASN A 130 -1.26 -20.08 -8.49
C ASN A 130 -0.30 -19.49 -9.53
N GLN A 131 -0.80 -19.18 -10.73
CA GLN A 131 0.05 -18.73 -11.84
C GLN A 131 0.82 -17.45 -11.52
N LEU A 132 0.17 -16.44 -10.94
CA LEU A 132 0.81 -15.17 -10.61
C LEU A 132 1.87 -15.35 -9.51
N SER A 133 1.54 -16.08 -8.44
CA SER A 133 2.48 -16.30 -7.34
C SER A 133 3.71 -17.09 -7.81
N THR A 134 3.53 -18.10 -8.67
CA THR A 134 4.63 -18.88 -9.24
C THR A 134 5.49 -18.03 -10.18
N PHE A 135 4.86 -17.25 -11.06
CA PHE A 135 5.55 -16.42 -12.05
C PHE A 135 6.41 -15.33 -11.37
N ASP A 136 5.83 -14.52 -10.49
CA ASP A 136 6.54 -13.44 -9.82
C ASP A 136 7.62 -13.94 -8.86
N SER A 137 7.33 -15.01 -8.10
CA SER A 137 8.31 -15.64 -7.21
C SER A 137 9.54 -16.15 -7.98
N LYS A 138 9.34 -16.77 -9.14
CA LYS A 138 10.42 -17.20 -10.02
C LYS A 138 11.24 -16.00 -10.51
N LEU A 139 10.59 -14.95 -11.01
CA LEU A 139 11.28 -13.74 -11.49
C LEU A 139 12.15 -13.11 -10.40
N ILE A 140 11.63 -12.97 -9.19
CA ILE A 140 12.37 -12.40 -8.05
C ILE A 140 13.56 -13.28 -7.68
N SER A 141 13.38 -14.60 -7.65
CA SER A 141 14.47 -15.56 -7.36
C SER A 141 15.57 -15.50 -8.40
N GLU A 142 15.23 -15.45 -9.70
CA GLU A 142 16.19 -15.45 -10.80
C GLU A 142 16.91 -14.12 -10.99
N THR A 143 16.25 -12.99 -10.70
CA THR A 143 16.81 -11.66 -10.94
C THR A 143 17.45 -11.04 -9.71
N ASN A 144 17.07 -11.49 -8.49
CA ASN A 144 17.47 -10.91 -7.22
C ASN A 144 17.42 -9.37 -7.23
N PRO A 145 16.26 -8.75 -7.54
CA PRO A 145 16.15 -7.34 -7.78
C PRO A 145 16.46 -6.52 -6.52
N ARG A 146 16.91 -5.29 -6.70
CA ARG A 146 16.99 -4.36 -5.58
C ARG A 146 15.59 -4.00 -5.12
N ILE A 147 15.31 -4.09 -3.81
CA ILE A 147 14.01 -3.77 -3.23
C ILE A 147 14.16 -2.64 -2.21
N ILE A 148 13.36 -1.60 -2.34
CA ILE A 148 13.23 -0.53 -1.36
C ILE A 148 12.02 -0.83 -0.47
N THR A 149 12.22 -1.00 0.83
CA THR A 149 11.17 -1.44 1.75
C THR A 149 11.20 -0.74 3.10
N ASN A 150 10.07 -0.75 3.80
CA ASN A 150 9.98 -0.24 5.17
C ASN A 150 10.38 -1.34 6.16
N LYS A 151 11.46 -1.12 6.91
CA LYS A 151 12.04 -2.12 7.84
C LYS A 151 11.11 -2.59 8.96
N TYR A 152 10.07 -1.82 9.27
CA TYR A 152 9.17 -2.11 10.39
C TYR A 152 7.98 -3.00 10.02
N VAL A 153 7.59 -2.99 8.73
CA VAL A 153 6.37 -3.65 8.26
C VAL A 153 6.60 -4.54 7.03
N GLU A 154 7.81 -5.11 6.94
CA GLU A 154 8.11 -6.11 5.91
C GLU A 154 7.29 -7.38 6.14
N THR A 155 6.68 -7.90 5.10
CA THR A 155 5.93 -9.15 5.13
C THR A 155 6.44 -10.15 4.11
N GLY A 156 6.12 -11.44 4.30
CA GLY A 156 6.42 -12.50 3.34
C GLY A 156 7.88 -12.59 2.89
N THR A 157 8.07 -12.70 1.59
CA THR A 157 9.38 -12.84 0.93
C THR A 157 10.34 -11.70 1.25
N LEU A 158 9.83 -10.47 1.47
CA LEU A 158 10.67 -9.31 1.76
C LEU A 158 11.52 -9.48 3.02
N ARG A 159 11.04 -10.17 4.05
CA ARG A 159 11.80 -10.41 5.28
C ARG A 159 13.12 -11.11 5.02
N LYS A 160 13.15 -12.02 4.05
CA LYS A 160 14.32 -12.87 3.73
C LYS A 160 15.11 -12.39 2.52
N HIS A 161 14.61 -11.40 1.78
CA HIS A 161 15.27 -10.92 0.58
C HIS A 161 16.60 -10.24 0.94
N SER A 162 17.69 -10.63 0.26
CA SER A 162 19.06 -10.19 0.60
C SER A 162 19.42 -8.83 -0.01
N ASN A 163 18.91 -8.52 -1.20
CA ASN A 163 19.24 -7.30 -1.95
C ASN A 163 18.19 -6.19 -1.68
N LYS A 164 18.12 -5.73 -0.43
CA LYS A 164 17.15 -4.69 -0.04
C LYS A 164 17.78 -3.49 0.62
N ILE A 165 17.15 -2.33 0.38
CA ILE A 165 17.42 -1.07 1.07
C ILE A 165 16.23 -0.82 1.98
N GLN A 166 16.50 -0.74 3.27
CA GLN A 166 15.48 -0.54 4.29
C GLN A 166 15.46 0.92 4.74
N PHE A 167 14.28 1.51 4.79
CA PHE A 167 14.06 2.83 5.38
C PHE A 167 13.08 2.72 6.57
N GLY A 168 12.99 3.78 7.35
CA GLY A 168 12.01 3.90 8.45
C GLY A 168 10.61 4.26 7.95
N TRP A 169 9.85 4.96 8.77
CA TRP A 169 8.49 5.38 8.41
C TRP A 169 8.43 6.45 7.33
N GLY A 170 9.55 7.11 7.03
CA GLY A 170 9.61 8.20 6.06
C GLY A 170 9.00 9.52 6.56
N CYS A 171 8.74 9.61 7.86
CA CYS A 171 8.24 10.79 8.55
C CYS A 171 8.98 10.99 9.86
N GLU A 172 8.83 12.17 10.46
CA GLU A 172 9.30 12.43 11.81
C GLU A 172 8.53 11.56 12.81
N TYR A 173 9.26 10.85 13.66
CA TYR A 173 8.67 9.96 14.65
C TYR A 173 8.23 10.74 15.88
N LYS A 174 6.94 10.79 16.15
CA LYS A 174 6.41 11.25 17.43
C LYS A 174 6.13 10.07 18.34
N THR A 175 6.40 10.24 19.61
CA THR A 175 6.10 9.20 20.62
C THR A 175 4.61 8.93 20.65
N ILE A 176 4.22 7.72 20.29
CA ILE A 176 2.85 7.24 20.37
C ILE A 176 2.62 6.76 21.80
N LYS A 177 1.64 7.34 22.48
CA LYS A 177 1.19 6.87 23.81
C LYS A 177 -0.31 6.68 23.78
N PRO A 178 -0.84 5.58 24.34
CA PRO A 178 -2.26 5.48 24.57
C PRO A 178 -2.69 6.62 25.50
N SER A 179 -3.63 7.43 25.07
CA SER A 179 -4.25 8.43 25.94
C SER A 179 -5.34 7.76 26.77
N ASN A 180 -5.24 7.82 28.09
CA ASN A 180 -6.30 7.33 28.99
C ASN A 180 -7.51 8.27 29.03
N ASN A 181 -7.39 9.48 28.46
CA ASN A 181 -8.40 10.53 28.47
C ASN A 181 -8.72 11.05 27.07
N PHE A 182 -8.80 10.16 26.07
CA PHE A 182 -9.18 10.58 24.73
C PHE A 182 -10.64 11.07 24.69
N LYS A 183 -10.88 12.09 23.89
CA LYS A 183 -12.21 12.71 23.72
C LYS A 183 -12.80 12.47 22.34
N LYS A 184 -11.98 11.98 21.43
CA LYS A 184 -12.32 11.84 20.02
C LYS A 184 -11.93 10.47 19.47
N ILE A 185 -12.81 9.91 18.66
CA ILE A 185 -12.56 8.70 17.89
C ILE A 185 -12.58 9.08 16.41
N VAL A 186 -11.46 8.91 15.71
CA VAL A 186 -11.37 9.13 14.28
C VAL A 186 -11.44 7.77 13.58
N ILE A 187 -12.49 7.57 12.80
CA ILE A 187 -12.76 6.33 12.09
C ILE A 187 -12.45 6.55 10.61
N VAL A 188 -11.44 5.86 10.09
CA VAL A 188 -11.10 5.97 8.68
C VAL A 188 -11.58 4.75 7.93
N LYS A 189 -12.72 4.92 7.27
CA LYS A 189 -13.30 3.87 6.43
C LYS A 189 -12.39 3.57 5.23
N PRO A 190 -12.19 2.28 4.89
CA PRO A 190 -11.46 1.93 3.69
C PRO A 190 -12.18 2.43 2.45
N SER A 191 -11.41 2.83 1.45
CA SER A 191 -11.94 3.41 0.19
C SER A 191 -12.47 2.40 -0.82
N LEU A 192 -12.44 1.10 -0.47
CA LEU A 192 -12.75 0.00 -1.38
C LEU A 192 -14.11 -0.62 -1.02
N SER A 193 -15.03 -0.63 -1.97
CA SER A 193 -16.43 -1.04 -1.80
C SER A 193 -16.63 -2.52 -1.43
N TYR A 194 -15.64 -3.38 -1.68
CA TYR A 194 -15.72 -4.81 -1.35
C TYR A 194 -15.36 -5.13 0.12
N LEU A 195 -15.18 -4.11 0.95
CA LEU A 195 -14.86 -4.24 2.37
C LEU A 195 -16.07 -3.95 3.26
N ASP A 196 -17.22 -4.53 2.93
CA ASP A 196 -18.50 -4.31 3.64
C ASP A 196 -18.41 -4.64 5.13
N ASN A 197 -17.66 -5.69 5.51
CA ASN A 197 -17.44 -6.05 6.91
C ASN A 197 -16.84 -4.88 7.71
N TYR A 198 -15.87 -4.18 7.13
CA TYR A 198 -15.29 -2.99 7.77
C TYR A 198 -16.30 -1.85 7.88
N THR A 199 -17.11 -1.61 6.86
CA THR A 199 -18.13 -0.58 6.89
C THR A 199 -19.12 -0.85 8.00
N ASN A 200 -19.63 -2.07 8.09
CA ASN A 200 -20.55 -2.50 9.14
C ASN A 200 -19.96 -2.36 10.54
N PHE A 201 -18.71 -2.79 10.72
CA PHE A 201 -17.99 -2.66 11.98
C PHE A 201 -17.81 -1.18 12.39
N PHE A 202 -17.36 -0.34 11.48
CA PHE A 202 -17.15 1.09 11.76
C PHE A 202 -18.46 1.81 12.07
N ASP A 203 -19.57 1.43 11.41
CA ASP A 203 -20.88 1.98 11.72
C ASP A 203 -21.38 1.55 13.10
N LYS A 204 -21.14 0.29 13.51
CA LYS A 204 -21.41 -0.19 14.89
C LYS A 204 -20.62 0.62 15.93
N ILE A 205 -19.30 0.81 15.73
CA ILE A 205 -18.46 1.62 16.62
C ILE A 205 -18.98 3.07 16.72
N SER A 206 -19.25 3.70 15.57
CA SER A 206 -19.79 5.06 15.55
C SER A 206 -21.08 5.17 16.35
N ASN A 207 -22.03 4.26 16.14
CA ASN A 207 -23.32 4.27 16.82
C ASN A 207 -23.19 4.01 18.34
N LYS A 208 -22.27 3.11 18.73
CA LYS A 208 -22.06 2.74 20.14
C LYS A 208 -21.46 3.88 20.97
N TYR A 209 -20.59 4.69 20.36
CA TYR A 209 -19.77 5.64 21.11
C TYR A 209 -20.10 7.13 20.86
N LYS A 210 -21.01 7.45 19.91
CA LYS A 210 -21.37 8.84 19.52
C LYS A 210 -21.86 9.73 20.68
N ASP A 211 -22.46 9.14 21.71
CA ASP A 211 -23.01 9.90 22.86
C ASP A 211 -21.91 10.26 23.88
N ASN A 212 -20.78 9.56 23.87
CA ASN A 212 -19.69 9.73 24.83
C ASN A 212 -18.44 10.36 24.21
N TYR A 213 -18.28 10.29 22.89
CA TYR A 213 -17.09 10.75 22.18
C TYR A 213 -17.47 11.50 20.91
N LEU A 214 -16.64 12.47 20.54
CA LEU A 214 -16.72 13.08 19.23
C LEU A 214 -16.25 12.08 18.18
N ILE A 215 -17.15 11.67 17.28
CA ILE A 215 -16.81 10.77 16.16
C ILE A 215 -16.50 11.61 14.92
N SER A 216 -15.35 11.38 14.33
CA SER A 216 -14.95 11.99 13.06
C SER A 216 -14.53 10.93 12.03
N ASN A 217 -14.79 11.21 10.76
CA ASN A 217 -14.30 10.43 9.62
C ASN A 217 -13.22 11.19 8.83
N ASP A 218 -12.77 12.33 9.32
CA ASP A 218 -11.76 13.17 8.67
C ASP A 218 -10.43 13.08 9.40
N LEU A 219 -9.38 12.67 8.68
CA LEU A 219 -8.01 12.62 9.19
C LEU A 219 -7.50 13.96 9.70
N ARG A 220 -8.02 15.06 9.17
CA ARG A 220 -7.63 16.42 9.59
C ARG A 220 -8.10 16.78 10.99
N ASP A 221 -9.08 16.04 11.51
CA ASP A 221 -9.56 16.21 12.86
C ASP A 221 -8.70 15.53 13.93
N SER A 222 -7.56 14.95 13.52
CA SER A 222 -6.62 14.29 14.41
C SER A 222 -5.89 15.28 15.32
N ASP A 223 -5.83 14.95 16.58
CA ASP A 223 -5.08 15.64 17.63
C ASP A 223 -4.53 14.63 18.65
N ASN A 224 -3.78 15.09 19.63
CA ASN A 224 -3.18 14.25 20.67
C ASN A 224 -4.22 13.55 21.57
N ASP A 225 -5.48 14.02 21.58
CA ASP A 225 -6.59 13.47 22.36
C ASP A 225 -7.47 12.52 21.52
N SER A 226 -6.99 12.12 20.34
CA SER A 226 -7.72 11.26 19.42
C SER A 226 -7.20 9.82 19.46
N ILE A 227 -8.12 8.85 19.32
CA ILE A 227 -7.81 7.47 18.96
C ILE A 227 -8.22 7.25 17.50
N PHE A 228 -7.38 6.56 16.75
CA PHE A 228 -7.69 6.16 15.39
C PHE A 228 -8.17 4.72 15.34
N VAL A 229 -9.32 4.48 14.71
CA VAL A 229 -9.78 3.14 14.36
C VAL A 229 -9.62 2.99 12.85
N ILE A 230 -8.67 2.16 12.44
CA ILE A 230 -8.20 2.09 11.05
C ILE A 230 -8.00 0.65 10.57
N ARG A 231 -8.20 0.43 9.28
CA ARG A 231 -7.58 -0.70 8.59
C ARG A 231 -6.10 -0.35 8.33
N PRO A 232 -5.13 -1.15 8.83
CA PRO A 232 -3.72 -0.73 8.93
C PRO A 232 -2.94 -0.78 7.60
N GLY A 233 -3.31 0.08 6.64
CA GLY A 233 -2.46 0.36 5.49
C GLY A 233 -1.29 1.27 5.87
N ILE A 234 -0.15 1.13 5.18
CA ILE A 234 1.09 1.87 5.48
C ILE A 234 0.87 3.38 5.55
N GLY A 235 0.10 3.96 4.62
CA GLY A 235 -0.16 5.40 4.62
C GLY A 235 -0.89 5.89 5.88
N MET A 236 -1.82 5.07 6.40
CA MET A 236 -2.55 5.38 7.63
C MET A 236 -1.66 5.26 8.86
N LEU A 237 -0.83 4.22 8.90
CA LEU A 237 0.14 4.04 9.99
C LEU A 237 1.19 5.15 10.02
N THR A 238 1.72 5.55 8.87
CA THR A 238 2.63 6.69 8.77
C THR A 238 1.98 7.96 9.32
N HIS A 239 0.71 8.22 8.97
CA HIS A 239 -0.03 9.35 9.51
C HIS A 239 -0.18 9.28 11.06
N CYS A 240 -0.49 8.11 11.61
CA CYS A 240 -0.57 7.92 13.06
C CYS A 240 0.78 8.21 13.75
N ILE A 241 1.88 7.71 13.19
CA ILE A 241 3.23 7.88 13.72
C ILE A 241 3.67 9.35 13.65
N GLU A 242 3.41 10.01 12.52
CA GLU A 242 3.73 11.42 12.32
C GLU A 242 2.99 12.34 13.30
N ASN A 243 1.75 12.01 13.63
CA ASN A 243 0.93 12.78 14.56
C ASN A 243 1.02 12.31 16.02
N GLY A 244 1.71 11.20 16.30
CA GLY A 244 1.80 10.63 17.65
C GLY A 244 0.47 10.04 18.16
N THR A 245 -0.43 9.68 17.24
CA THR A 245 -1.77 9.19 17.56
C THR A 245 -1.78 7.67 17.68
N PHE A 246 -2.43 7.14 18.71
CA PHE A 246 -2.50 5.70 18.98
C PHE A 246 -3.54 5.02 18.08
N PRO A 247 -3.15 4.09 17.18
CA PRO A 247 -4.08 3.38 16.32
C PRO A 247 -4.66 2.11 16.99
N ILE A 248 -5.95 1.89 16.77
CA ILE A 248 -6.59 0.59 16.88
C ILE A 248 -6.64 0.05 15.46
N CYS A 249 -5.78 -0.93 15.16
CA CYS A 249 -5.62 -1.55 13.87
C CYS A 249 -6.62 -2.69 13.71
N VAL A 250 -7.71 -2.47 13.01
CA VAL A 250 -8.74 -3.50 12.80
C VAL A 250 -8.47 -4.26 11.50
N TYR A 251 -8.65 -5.58 11.53
CA TYR A 251 -8.52 -6.45 10.36
C TYR A 251 -9.58 -7.54 10.37
N ASP A 252 -9.97 -7.98 9.19
CA ASP A 252 -10.78 -9.18 8.98
C ASP A 252 -9.84 -10.34 8.63
N LYS A 253 -10.07 -11.54 9.20
CA LYS A 253 -9.26 -12.73 8.88
C LYS A 253 -9.29 -13.12 7.40
N MET A 254 -10.29 -12.63 6.65
CA MET A 254 -10.40 -12.81 5.20
C MET A 254 -9.68 -11.72 4.40
N ASP A 255 -9.09 -10.72 5.07
CA ASP A 255 -8.32 -9.66 4.41
C ASP A 255 -6.97 -10.17 3.86
N SER A 256 -6.23 -9.31 3.20
CA SER A 256 -4.88 -9.66 2.73
C SER A 256 -3.95 -9.97 3.90
N SER A 257 -3.08 -10.95 3.72
CA SER A 257 -2.07 -11.31 4.72
C SER A 257 -1.20 -10.11 5.12
N GLU A 258 -0.95 -9.17 4.20
CA GLU A 258 -0.22 -7.94 4.47
C GLU A 258 -0.91 -7.10 5.55
N ILE A 259 -2.22 -6.92 5.49
CA ILE A 259 -2.99 -6.14 6.48
C ILE A 259 -2.99 -6.83 7.83
N ILE A 260 -3.24 -8.15 7.85
CA ILE A 260 -3.27 -8.95 9.07
C ILE A 260 -1.90 -8.92 9.77
N GLU A 261 -0.82 -9.17 9.01
CA GLU A 261 0.54 -9.15 9.54
C GLU A 261 0.95 -7.76 10.02
N THR A 262 0.57 -6.72 9.29
CA THR A 262 0.88 -5.33 9.66
C THR A 262 0.17 -4.95 10.98
N ALA A 263 -1.12 -5.30 11.16
CA ALA A 263 -1.83 -5.08 12.41
C ALA A 263 -1.11 -5.70 13.60
N LYS A 264 -0.75 -6.98 13.48
CA LYS A 264 -0.03 -7.73 14.53
C LYS A 264 1.38 -7.18 14.80
N LEU A 265 2.07 -6.71 13.77
CA LEU A 265 3.40 -6.09 13.93
C LEU A 265 3.33 -4.77 14.70
N ILE A 266 2.36 -3.92 14.41
CA ILE A 266 2.13 -2.65 15.12
C ILE A 266 1.88 -2.89 16.61
N GLU A 267 1.05 -3.88 16.95
CA GLU A 267 0.82 -4.28 18.34
C GLU A 267 2.08 -4.82 19.02
N LYS A 268 2.80 -5.71 18.36
CA LYS A 268 4.08 -6.25 18.86
C LYS A 268 5.13 -5.16 19.11
N MET A 269 5.09 -4.08 18.34
CA MET A 269 5.98 -2.92 18.51
C MET A 269 5.50 -1.95 19.61
N GLY A 270 4.33 -2.17 20.20
CA GLY A 270 3.72 -1.26 21.19
C GLY A 270 3.24 0.07 20.58
N LEU A 271 3.04 0.12 19.28
CA LEU A 271 2.62 1.33 18.55
C LEU A 271 1.11 1.43 18.34
N GLY A 272 0.36 0.41 18.74
CA GLY A 272 -1.10 0.34 18.61
C GLY A 272 -1.64 -0.96 19.20
N ILE A 273 -2.92 -1.21 18.97
CA ILE A 273 -3.61 -2.46 19.30
C ILE A 273 -4.11 -3.09 18.00
N SER A 274 -4.07 -4.42 17.90
CA SER A 274 -4.70 -5.15 16.81
C SER A 274 -6.03 -5.75 17.25
N HIS A 275 -7.03 -5.76 16.35
CA HIS A 275 -8.35 -6.32 16.63
C HIS A 275 -8.91 -7.02 15.39
N ASP A 276 -9.29 -8.28 15.56
CA ASP A 276 -9.95 -9.07 14.51
C ASP A 276 -11.47 -8.81 14.57
N ILE A 277 -12.02 -8.24 13.50
CA ILE A 277 -13.45 -7.92 13.40
C ILE A 277 -14.31 -9.11 12.99
N SER A 278 -13.71 -10.24 12.61
CA SER A 278 -14.45 -11.46 12.23
C SER A 278 -14.94 -12.27 13.43
N ASP A 279 -14.51 -11.93 14.64
CA ASP A 279 -14.91 -12.62 15.89
C ASP A 279 -16.09 -11.91 16.60
N GLU A 280 -16.68 -10.87 15.97
CA GLU A 280 -17.87 -10.14 16.40
C GLU A 280 -19.10 -10.50 15.57
#